data_0df6de0e7d84cf64f4b0770c071ccdfd
#
_entry.id   0df6de0e7d84cf64f4b0770c071ccdfd
#
_cell.length_a   1.000
_cell.length_b   1.000
_cell.length_c   1.000
_cell.angle_alpha   90.00
_cell.angle_beta   90.00
_cell.angle_gamma   90.00
#
_symmetry.space_group_name_H-M   'P 1'
#
loop_
_entity.id
_entity.type
_entity.pdbx_description
1 polymer ?
#
loop_
_entity_poly.entity_id
_entity_poly.type
_entity_poly.pdbx_seq_one_letter_code
_entity_poly.pdbx_strand_id
1 'polypeptide(L)'
;MAESGRKREVTLTEYDVAGYEFLMTGTDALMRATDPVYRRIRRVPLDDVSSVSVDVGEGRTVRAEPIDASSWISFDVREAIAGERQLLLSEMAFLAQRQLATIMSAFYSHVNEVAEAVGNTVSGPMSWDLIIDALERVDRVFGDDGEHGGMIVMNPETYARLVQQGPPTAAQEARLDDILRRKREEFDARRRHRSVPRDGH
;
A
#
# COMPACT_ATOMS: atom_id res chain seq x y z
N MET A 1 24.71 -49.10 25.85
CA MET A 1 24.20 -49.12 24.44
C MET A 1 22.96 -48.26 24.43
N ALA A 2 23.09 -47.05 23.92
CA ALA A 2 21.96 -46.09 23.79
C ALA A 2 21.42 -46.24 22.35
N GLU A 3 20.19 -46.70 22.24
CA GLU A 3 19.46 -46.71 20.97
C GLU A 3 19.14 -45.28 20.56
N SER A 4 19.87 -44.83 19.55
CA SER A 4 19.58 -43.58 18.85
C SER A 4 18.26 -43.78 18.09
N GLY A 5 17.15 -43.37 18.71
CA GLY A 5 15.85 -43.32 18.06
C GLY A 5 15.90 -42.35 16.89
N ARG A 6 16.07 -42.86 15.69
CA ARG A 6 15.86 -42.10 14.44
C ARG A 6 14.41 -41.62 14.44
N LYS A 7 14.19 -40.35 14.70
CA LYS A 7 12.94 -39.69 14.39
C LYS A 7 12.69 -39.83 12.89
N ARG A 8 11.68 -40.61 12.51
CA ARG A 8 11.18 -40.60 11.14
C ARG A 8 10.44 -39.28 10.94
N GLU A 9 11.02 -38.43 10.17
CA GLU A 9 10.36 -37.23 9.66
C GLU A 9 9.35 -37.72 8.60
N VAL A 10 8.07 -37.70 8.93
CA VAL A 10 7.00 -38.01 7.98
C VAL A 10 6.60 -36.67 7.37
N THR A 11 7.12 -36.35 6.20
CA THR A 11 6.73 -35.18 5.44
C THR A 11 5.44 -35.53 4.68
N LEU A 12 4.34 -34.93 5.08
CA LEU A 12 3.06 -35.04 4.37
C LEU A 12 2.95 -33.77 3.49
N THR A 13 3.47 -33.82 2.29
CA THR A 13 3.59 -32.72 1.35
C THR A 13 2.26 -31.97 1.13
N GLU A 14 1.15 -32.66 1.16
CA GLU A 14 -0.19 -32.10 1.01
C GLU A 14 -0.56 -31.19 2.18
N TYR A 15 -0.18 -31.53 3.40
CA TYR A 15 -0.42 -30.70 4.59
C TYR A 15 0.54 -29.52 4.64
N ASP A 16 1.76 -29.66 4.12
CA ASP A 16 2.74 -28.57 4.07
C ASP A 16 2.25 -27.47 3.13
N VAL A 17 1.72 -27.83 1.96
CA VAL A 17 1.15 -26.87 1.01
C VAL A 17 -0.08 -26.18 1.60
N ALA A 18 -1.02 -26.94 2.16
CA ALA A 18 -2.22 -26.37 2.76
C ALA A 18 -1.90 -25.48 3.97
N GLY A 19 -0.94 -25.88 4.80
CA GLY A 19 -0.44 -25.09 5.93
C GLY A 19 0.20 -23.78 5.47
N TYR A 20 1.03 -23.82 4.44
CA TYR A 20 1.63 -22.63 3.84
C TYR A 20 0.58 -21.69 3.27
N GLU A 21 -0.37 -22.19 2.48
CA GLU A 21 -1.46 -21.38 1.91
C GLU A 21 -2.31 -20.73 3.01
N PHE A 22 -2.61 -21.47 4.08
CA PHE A 22 -3.33 -20.93 5.24
C PHE A 22 -2.56 -19.79 5.90
N LEU A 23 -1.27 -19.95 6.16
CA LEU A 23 -0.41 -18.94 6.76
C LEU A 23 -0.33 -17.69 5.87
N MET A 24 -0.08 -17.86 4.58
CA MET A 24 0.05 -16.75 3.64
C MET A 24 -1.27 -15.99 3.48
N THR A 25 -2.39 -16.71 3.34
CA THR A 25 -3.72 -16.08 3.20
C THR A 25 -4.13 -15.36 4.48
N GLY A 26 -3.91 -15.97 5.64
CA GLY A 26 -4.23 -15.37 6.93
C GLY A 26 -3.36 -14.14 7.22
N THR A 27 -2.07 -14.22 6.92
CA THR A 27 -1.13 -13.10 7.06
C THR A 27 -1.56 -11.92 6.17
N ASP A 28 -1.90 -12.17 4.90
CA ASP A 28 -2.41 -11.13 4.00
C ASP A 28 -3.72 -10.50 4.50
N ALA A 29 -4.64 -11.31 4.99
CA ALA A 29 -5.89 -10.80 5.56
C ALA A 29 -5.64 -9.89 6.77
N LEU A 30 -4.70 -10.25 7.64
CA LEU A 30 -4.29 -9.42 8.78
C LEU A 30 -3.65 -8.11 8.32
N MET A 31 -2.74 -8.14 7.34
CA MET A 31 -2.13 -6.92 6.79
C MET A 31 -3.18 -5.98 6.21
N ARG A 32 -4.15 -6.50 5.45
CA ARG A 32 -5.26 -5.71 4.88
C ARG A 32 -6.21 -5.15 5.93
N ALA A 33 -6.43 -5.88 7.02
CA ALA A 33 -7.25 -5.41 8.13
C ALA A 33 -6.55 -4.31 8.93
N THR A 34 -5.21 -4.37 9.01
CA THR A 34 -4.40 -3.45 9.82
C THR A 34 -4.10 -2.15 9.11
N ASP A 35 -3.80 -2.18 7.79
CA ASP A 35 -3.37 -1.00 7.05
C ASP A 35 -4.34 -0.67 5.90
N PRO A 36 -4.99 0.51 5.95
CA PRO A 36 -5.93 0.94 4.93
C PRO A 36 -5.28 1.26 3.58
N VAL A 37 -3.99 1.63 3.55
CA VAL A 37 -3.24 1.86 2.31
C VAL A 37 -2.93 0.53 1.66
N TYR A 38 -2.36 -0.42 2.42
CA TYR A 38 -2.06 -1.75 1.94
C TYR A 38 -3.30 -2.46 1.37
N ARG A 39 -4.47 -2.30 2.00
CA ARG A 39 -5.75 -2.84 1.51
C ARG A 39 -6.11 -2.35 0.12
N ARG A 40 -5.71 -1.13 -0.27
CA ARG A 40 -6.00 -0.52 -1.57
C ARG A 40 -4.96 -0.85 -2.65
N ILE A 41 -3.81 -1.39 -2.28
CA ILE A 41 -2.78 -1.79 -3.24
C ILE A 41 -3.32 -2.97 -4.06
N ARG A 42 -3.41 -2.75 -5.37
CA ARG A 42 -3.79 -3.80 -6.31
C ARG A 42 -2.60 -4.70 -6.55
N ARG A 43 -2.79 -5.99 -6.38
CA ARG A 43 -1.79 -7.00 -6.71
C ARG A 43 -1.99 -7.48 -8.13
N VAL A 44 -0.90 -7.59 -8.85
CA VAL A 44 -0.85 -8.19 -10.16
C VAL A 44 0.19 -9.31 -10.08
N PRO A 45 -0.17 -10.57 -10.34
CA PRO A 45 0.83 -11.63 -10.43
C PRO A 45 1.78 -11.32 -11.60
N LEU A 46 3.07 -11.44 -11.34
CA LEU A 46 4.12 -11.31 -12.35
C LEU A 46 4.78 -12.67 -12.49
N ASP A 47 4.94 -13.13 -13.73
CA ASP A 47 5.59 -14.40 -14.03
C ASP A 47 7.11 -14.33 -13.85
N ASP A 48 7.66 -13.11 -13.87
CA ASP A 48 9.09 -12.87 -13.64
C ASP A 48 9.26 -11.68 -12.69
N VAL A 49 10.05 -11.89 -11.63
CA VAL A 49 10.37 -10.86 -10.63
C VAL A 49 11.57 -10.05 -11.10
N SER A 50 11.43 -9.43 -12.25
CA SER A 50 12.35 -8.40 -12.68
C SER A 50 11.92 -7.03 -12.15
N SER A 51 12.83 -6.07 -12.12
CA SER A 51 12.49 -4.69 -11.76
C SER A 51 11.39 -4.15 -12.69
N VAL A 52 10.46 -3.41 -12.13
CA VAL A 52 9.41 -2.70 -12.89
C VAL A 52 9.85 -1.26 -13.10
N SER A 53 9.84 -0.80 -14.34
CA SER A 53 10.13 0.59 -14.66
C SER A 53 8.83 1.36 -14.90
N VAL A 54 8.68 2.48 -14.23
CA VAL A 54 7.55 3.41 -14.38
C VAL A 54 8.04 4.60 -15.20
N ASP A 55 7.42 4.83 -16.36
CA ASP A 55 7.66 6.03 -17.15
C ASP A 55 6.97 7.22 -16.45
N VAL A 56 7.77 8.18 -16.04
CA VAL A 56 7.30 9.40 -15.37
C VAL A 56 7.22 10.62 -16.32
N GLY A 57 7.34 10.37 -17.62
CA GLY A 57 7.29 11.38 -18.66
C GLY A 57 8.65 12.01 -18.98
N GLU A 58 8.71 12.75 -20.09
CA GLU A 58 9.94 13.40 -20.58
C GLU A 58 11.13 12.44 -20.79
N GLY A 59 10.85 11.16 -21.07
CA GLY A 59 11.88 10.12 -21.24
C GLY A 59 12.58 9.69 -19.94
N ARG A 60 12.01 10.06 -18.78
CA ARG A 60 12.52 9.64 -17.46
C ARG A 60 11.76 8.42 -16.98
N THR A 61 12.49 7.48 -16.42
CA THR A 61 11.94 6.27 -15.80
C THR A 61 12.39 6.17 -14.35
N VAL A 62 11.49 5.77 -13.48
CA VAL A 62 11.80 5.37 -12.10
C VAL A 62 11.68 3.86 -12.02
N ARG A 63 12.71 3.21 -11.51
CA ARG A 63 12.78 1.76 -11.40
C ARG A 63 12.41 1.32 -10.00
N ALA A 64 11.45 0.40 -9.90
CA ALA A 64 11.14 -0.28 -8.65
C ALA A 64 11.91 -1.60 -8.59
N GLU A 65 12.75 -1.74 -7.58
CA GLU A 65 13.48 -2.99 -7.32
C GLU A 65 12.59 -3.96 -6.52
N PRO A 66 12.77 -5.28 -6.74
CA PRO A 66 12.09 -6.28 -5.93
C PRO A 66 12.39 -6.12 -4.44
N ILE A 67 11.37 -6.30 -3.62
CA ILE A 67 11.48 -6.22 -2.16
C ILE A 67 11.52 -7.64 -1.61
N ASP A 68 12.55 -7.98 -0.86
CA ASP A 68 12.56 -9.20 -0.07
C ASP A 68 11.80 -8.97 1.26
N ALA A 69 10.56 -9.47 1.29
CA ALA A 69 9.72 -9.46 2.49
C ALA A 69 9.66 -10.85 3.15
N SER A 70 10.64 -11.70 2.89
CA SER A 70 10.72 -13.03 3.53
C SER A 70 10.85 -12.89 5.04
N SER A 71 10.20 -13.80 5.75
CA SER A 71 10.22 -13.85 7.21
C SER A 71 10.08 -15.28 7.68
N TRP A 72 10.70 -15.60 8.80
CA TRP A 72 10.66 -16.91 9.40
C TRP A 72 9.71 -16.95 10.59
N ILE A 73 8.87 -17.97 10.65
CA ILE A 73 8.08 -18.35 11.82
C ILE A 73 8.65 -19.66 12.35
N SER A 74 8.82 -19.75 13.65
CA SER A 74 9.15 -21.01 14.32
C SER A 74 8.18 -21.20 15.48
N PHE A 75 7.49 -22.34 15.50
CA PHE A 75 6.62 -22.72 16.60
C PHE A 75 6.78 -24.20 16.91
N ASP A 76 6.51 -24.61 18.15
CA ASP A 76 6.51 -26.02 18.52
C ASP A 76 5.23 -26.67 17.99
N VAL A 77 5.42 -27.66 17.10
CA VAL A 77 4.31 -28.42 16.50
C VAL A 77 3.45 -29.11 17.57
N ARG A 78 4.02 -29.48 18.71
CA ARG A 78 3.28 -30.11 19.82
C ARG A 78 2.30 -29.13 20.47
N GLU A 79 2.71 -27.88 20.66
CA GLU A 79 1.85 -26.81 21.18
C GLU A 79 0.74 -26.50 20.16
N ALA A 80 1.05 -26.45 18.87
CA ALA A 80 0.05 -26.25 17.82
C ALA A 80 -0.97 -27.41 17.77
N ILE A 81 -0.53 -28.66 17.93
CA ILE A 81 -1.41 -29.86 17.98
C ILE A 81 -2.23 -29.89 19.27
N ALA A 82 -1.69 -29.43 20.40
CA ALA A 82 -2.42 -29.31 21.66
C ALA A 82 -3.58 -28.30 21.64
N GLY A 83 -3.72 -27.58 20.53
CA GLY A 83 -4.87 -26.69 20.27
C GLY A 83 -4.65 -25.26 20.75
N GLU A 84 -3.42 -24.84 20.99
CA GLU A 84 -3.08 -23.46 21.29
C GLU A 84 -3.21 -22.55 20.07
N ARG A 85 -4.45 -22.44 19.59
CA ARG A 85 -4.80 -21.55 18.44
C ARG A 85 -4.29 -20.13 18.65
N GLN A 86 -4.22 -19.70 19.91
CA GLN A 86 -3.77 -18.36 20.27
C GLN A 86 -2.30 -18.13 19.92
N LEU A 87 -1.44 -19.14 20.14
CA LEU A 87 -0.03 -19.06 19.75
C LEU A 87 0.12 -18.87 18.24
N LEU A 88 -0.56 -19.70 17.45
CA LEU A 88 -0.52 -19.62 15.99
C LEU A 88 -1.01 -18.24 15.48
N LEU A 89 -2.11 -17.74 16.03
CA LEU A 89 -2.64 -16.42 15.66
C LEU A 89 -1.69 -15.28 16.05
N SER A 90 -1.01 -15.39 17.19
CA SER A 90 -0.02 -14.41 17.64
C SER A 90 1.18 -14.38 16.69
N GLU A 91 1.70 -15.55 16.30
CA GLU A 91 2.81 -15.66 15.36
C GLU A 91 2.43 -15.13 13.95
N MET A 92 1.22 -15.43 13.49
CA MET A 92 0.70 -14.87 12.24
C MET A 92 0.57 -13.35 12.30
N ALA A 93 0.09 -12.80 13.41
CA ALA A 93 -0.02 -11.35 13.60
C ALA A 93 1.37 -10.69 13.62
N PHE A 94 2.35 -11.30 14.28
CA PHE A 94 3.72 -10.82 14.31
C PHE A 94 4.36 -10.86 12.90
N LEU A 95 4.16 -11.95 12.16
CA LEU A 95 4.60 -12.06 10.77
C LEU A 95 3.97 -10.96 9.90
N ALA A 96 2.65 -10.80 9.99
CA ALA A 96 1.92 -9.78 9.25
C ALA A 96 2.46 -8.38 9.53
N GLN A 97 2.73 -8.06 10.78
CA GLN A 97 3.27 -6.77 11.19
C GLN A 97 4.67 -6.50 10.62
N ARG A 98 5.55 -7.51 10.65
CA ARG A 98 6.90 -7.41 10.09
C ARG A 98 6.89 -7.24 8.57
N GLN A 99 6.13 -8.08 7.87
CA GLN A 99 6.00 -7.99 6.42
C GLN A 99 5.37 -6.67 5.98
N LEU A 100 4.32 -6.23 6.67
CA LEU A 100 3.68 -4.95 6.41
C LEU A 100 4.67 -3.78 6.57
N ALA A 101 5.47 -3.75 7.62
CA ALA A 101 6.47 -2.71 7.85
C ALA A 101 7.50 -2.67 6.70
N THR A 102 8.00 -3.82 6.26
CA THR A 102 8.96 -3.90 5.14
C THR A 102 8.34 -3.43 3.83
N ILE A 103 7.17 -3.95 3.48
CA ILE A 103 6.47 -3.62 2.23
C ILE A 103 6.08 -2.14 2.20
N MET A 104 5.51 -1.60 3.28
CA MET A 104 5.06 -0.22 3.31
C MET A 104 6.23 0.78 3.33
N SER A 105 7.34 0.44 3.99
CA SER A 105 8.55 1.26 3.93
C SER A 105 9.07 1.40 2.50
N ALA A 106 9.21 0.29 1.78
CA ALA A 106 9.66 0.30 0.41
C ALA A 106 8.65 0.96 -0.54
N PHE A 107 7.35 0.74 -0.31
CA PHE A 107 6.29 1.40 -1.07
C PHE A 107 6.35 2.93 -0.94
N TYR A 108 6.48 3.45 0.28
CA TYR A 108 6.57 4.91 0.48
C TYR A 108 7.88 5.49 -0.06
N SER A 109 9.00 4.75 0.04
CA SER A 109 10.27 5.17 -0.59
C SER A 109 10.09 5.34 -2.09
N HIS A 110 9.50 4.33 -2.75
CA HIS A 110 9.25 4.38 -4.18
C HIS A 110 8.28 5.49 -4.60
N VAL A 111 7.20 5.69 -3.84
CA VAL A 111 6.26 6.80 -4.07
C VAL A 111 6.96 8.16 -3.97
N ASN A 112 7.85 8.33 -2.99
CA ASN A 112 8.63 9.55 -2.87
C ASN A 112 9.56 9.78 -4.06
N GLU A 113 10.29 8.75 -4.51
CA GLU A 113 11.15 8.82 -5.69
C GLU A 113 10.38 9.23 -6.95
N VAL A 114 9.20 8.63 -7.16
CA VAL A 114 8.33 8.99 -8.28
C VAL A 114 7.83 10.44 -8.13
N ALA A 115 7.38 10.84 -6.94
CA ALA A 115 6.89 12.19 -6.69
C ALA A 115 7.97 13.25 -6.93
N GLU A 116 9.21 12.99 -6.50
CA GLU A 116 10.37 13.86 -6.77
C GLU A 116 10.69 13.93 -8.26
N ALA A 117 10.69 12.78 -8.94
CA ALA A 117 10.99 12.71 -10.38
C ALA A 117 9.99 13.50 -11.24
N VAL A 118 8.72 13.58 -10.83
CA VAL A 118 7.67 14.35 -11.54
C VAL A 118 7.47 15.76 -10.99
N GLY A 119 8.24 16.17 -9.96
CA GLY A 119 8.11 17.48 -9.34
C GLY A 119 6.82 17.69 -8.52
N ASN A 120 6.17 16.61 -8.11
CA ASN A 120 4.95 16.62 -7.29
C ASN A 120 5.23 16.68 -5.78
N THR A 121 6.27 17.39 -5.41
CA THR A 121 6.64 17.58 -4.00
C THR A 121 6.35 19.01 -3.56
N VAL A 122 5.91 19.17 -2.33
CA VAL A 122 5.77 20.45 -1.65
C VAL A 122 6.62 20.43 -0.39
N SER A 123 7.25 21.54 -0.06
CA SER A 123 8.10 21.67 1.12
C SER A 123 7.63 22.82 1.97
N GLY A 124 7.63 22.64 3.28
CA GLY A 124 7.23 23.67 4.24
C GLY A 124 6.76 23.08 5.56
N PRO A 125 6.46 23.93 6.55
CA PRO A 125 5.83 23.48 7.78
C PRO A 125 4.44 22.94 7.50
N MET A 126 4.08 21.82 8.15
CA MET A 126 2.75 21.21 8.00
C MET A 126 1.66 22.23 8.37
N SER A 127 0.77 22.47 7.42
CA SER A 127 -0.37 23.37 7.54
C SER A 127 -1.47 22.98 6.55
N TRP A 128 -2.67 23.52 6.73
CA TRP A 128 -3.75 23.36 5.75
C TRP A 128 -3.37 23.90 4.37
N ASP A 129 -2.66 25.03 4.30
CA ASP A 129 -2.20 25.58 3.03
C ASP A 129 -1.24 24.65 2.30
N LEU A 130 -0.30 24.02 3.02
CA LEU A 130 0.62 23.03 2.43
C LEU A 130 -0.13 21.82 1.88
N ILE A 131 -1.16 21.34 2.59
CA ILE A 131 -2.00 20.25 2.12
C ILE A 131 -2.76 20.65 0.85
N ILE A 132 -3.34 21.84 0.83
CA ILE A 132 -4.09 22.37 -0.31
C ILE A 132 -3.15 22.54 -1.53
N ASP A 133 -1.94 23.05 -1.33
CA ASP A 133 -0.92 23.17 -2.37
C ASP A 133 -0.50 21.80 -2.93
N ALA A 134 -0.34 20.78 -2.06
CA ALA A 134 -0.07 19.43 -2.48
C ALA A 134 -1.21 18.84 -3.31
N LEU A 135 -2.46 19.05 -2.86
CA LEU A 135 -3.65 18.58 -3.56
C LEU A 135 -3.83 19.26 -4.94
N GLU A 136 -3.37 20.49 -5.08
CA GLU A 136 -3.39 21.21 -6.34
C GLU A 136 -2.43 20.62 -7.38
N ARG A 137 -1.29 20.07 -6.95
CA ARG A 137 -0.28 19.49 -7.84
C ARG A 137 -0.60 18.05 -8.28
N VAL A 138 -1.29 17.28 -7.44
CA VAL A 138 -1.57 15.87 -7.71
C VAL A 138 -2.76 15.71 -8.66
N ASP A 139 -2.56 14.95 -9.74
CA ASP A 139 -3.67 14.52 -10.60
C ASP A 139 -4.61 13.59 -9.83
N ARG A 140 -5.92 13.78 -10.03
CA ARG A 140 -6.95 13.02 -9.35
C ARG A 140 -7.83 12.24 -10.31
N VAL A 141 -8.19 11.05 -9.87
CA VAL A 141 -9.22 10.22 -10.50
C VAL A 141 -10.51 10.39 -9.70
N PHE A 142 -11.60 10.69 -10.40
CA PHE A 142 -12.94 10.79 -9.80
C PHE A 142 -13.76 9.57 -10.20
N GLY A 143 -14.55 9.05 -9.28
CA GLY A 143 -15.55 8.03 -9.55
C GLY A 143 -16.72 8.57 -10.37
N ASP A 144 -17.57 7.66 -10.84
CA ASP A 144 -18.81 8.04 -11.56
C ASP A 144 -19.81 8.77 -10.65
N ASP A 145 -19.74 8.54 -9.34
CA ASP A 145 -20.46 9.25 -8.26
C ASP A 145 -19.91 10.66 -8.00
N GLY A 146 -18.78 10.99 -8.59
CA GLY A 146 -18.08 12.25 -8.40
C GLY A 146 -17.21 12.32 -7.16
N GLU A 147 -17.14 11.23 -6.40
CA GLU A 147 -16.23 11.17 -5.26
C GLU A 147 -14.78 10.97 -5.71
N HIS A 148 -13.88 11.60 -4.99
CA HIS A 148 -12.44 11.41 -5.20
C HIS A 148 -11.91 10.38 -4.21
N GLY A 149 -11.31 9.29 -4.71
CA GLY A 149 -10.76 8.20 -3.90
C GLY A 149 -9.44 8.53 -3.20
N GLY A 150 -9.12 9.80 -2.99
CA GLY A 150 -7.86 10.23 -2.39
C GLY A 150 -7.78 9.91 -0.89
N MET A 151 -6.56 9.63 -0.42
CA MET A 151 -6.24 9.45 0.99
C MET A 151 -5.01 10.30 1.30
N ILE A 152 -5.05 10.99 2.44
CA ILE A 152 -3.88 11.70 2.97
C ILE A 152 -3.26 10.78 4.03
N VAL A 153 -1.99 10.45 3.85
CA VAL A 153 -1.22 9.63 4.80
C VAL A 153 -0.19 10.53 5.46
N MET A 154 -0.16 10.53 6.77
CA MET A 154 0.81 11.29 7.55
C MET A 154 1.18 10.53 8.83
N ASN A 155 2.35 10.84 9.38
CA ASN A 155 2.74 10.26 10.66
C ASN A 155 1.92 10.87 11.83
N PRO A 156 1.82 10.16 12.97
CA PRO A 156 1.02 10.61 14.11
C PRO A 156 1.42 11.99 14.64
N GLU A 157 2.70 12.32 14.66
CA GLU A 157 3.19 13.63 15.14
C GLU A 157 2.75 14.77 14.23
N THR A 158 2.84 14.56 12.91
CA THR A 158 2.38 15.51 11.91
C THR A 158 0.87 15.72 12.00
N TYR A 159 0.11 14.63 12.18
CA TYR A 159 -1.32 14.70 12.41
C TYR A 159 -1.66 15.48 13.69
N ALA A 160 -0.97 15.20 14.80
CA ALA A 160 -1.18 15.92 16.06
C ALA A 160 -0.92 17.43 15.92
N ARG A 161 0.12 17.82 15.18
CA ARG A 161 0.41 19.24 14.88
C ARG A 161 -0.69 19.91 14.05
N LEU A 162 -1.22 19.19 13.06
CA LEU A 162 -2.32 19.69 12.24
C LEU A 162 -3.60 19.87 13.06
N VAL A 163 -3.92 18.91 13.94
CA VAL A 163 -5.08 19.01 14.83
C VAL A 163 -4.96 20.21 15.79
N GLN A 164 -3.76 20.51 16.28
CA GLN A 164 -3.52 21.69 17.14
C GLN A 164 -3.76 23.03 16.43
N GLN A 165 -3.65 23.07 15.10
CA GLN A 165 -3.97 24.26 14.32
C GLN A 165 -5.49 24.51 14.18
N GLY A 166 -6.31 23.53 14.55
CA GLY A 166 -7.76 23.57 14.37
C GLY A 166 -8.20 23.19 12.95
N PRO A 167 -9.50 23.30 12.65
CA PRO A 167 -10.04 23.03 11.32
C PRO A 167 -9.55 24.08 10.30
N PRO A 168 -9.66 23.78 9.00
CA PRO A 168 -9.36 24.75 7.97
C PRO A 168 -10.27 25.99 8.11
N THR A 169 -9.76 27.15 7.73
CA THR A 169 -10.54 28.38 7.68
C THR A 169 -11.51 28.35 6.51
N ALA A 170 -12.58 29.15 6.54
CA ALA A 170 -13.53 29.26 5.44
C ALA A 170 -12.86 29.65 4.09
N ALA A 171 -11.77 30.42 4.13
CA ALA A 171 -11.01 30.77 2.93
C ALA A 171 -10.24 29.56 2.38
N GLN A 172 -9.69 28.72 3.25
CA GLN A 172 -8.99 27.48 2.88
C GLN A 172 -9.97 26.43 2.34
N GLU A 173 -11.15 26.31 2.94
CA GLU A 173 -12.22 25.45 2.44
C GLU A 173 -12.67 25.87 1.04
N ALA A 174 -12.96 27.15 0.84
CA ALA A 174 -13.34 27.68 -0.47
C ALA A 174 -12.26 27.43 -1.54
N ARG A 175 -10.99 27.63 -1.19
CA ARG A 175 -9.87 27.31 -2.09
C ARG A 175 -9.79 25.83 -2.43
N LEU A 176 -10.00 24.95 -1.45
CA LEU A 176 -10.01 23.49 -1.67
C LEU A 176 -11.15 23.09 -2.60
N ASP A 177 -12.36 23.63 -2.40
CA ASP A 177 -13.52 23.37 -3.23
C ASP A 177 -13.30 23.80 -4.68
N ASP A 178 -12.70 24.97 -4.89
CA ASP A 178 -12.35 25.47 -6.22
C ASP A 178 -11.33 24.57 -6.92
N ILE A 179 -10.31 24.11 -6.21
CA ILE A 179 -9.31 23.16 -6.75
C ILE A 179 -9.99 21.83 -7.14
N LEU A 180 -10.82 21.27 -6.28
CA LEU A 180 -11.51 20.00 -6.54
C LEU A 180 -12.47 20.12 -7.73
N ARG A 181 -13.21 21.23 -7.84
CA ARG A 181 -14.10 21.52 -8.96
C ARG A 181 -13.33 21.59 -10.29
N ARG A 182 -12.24 22.36 -10.35
CA ARG A 182 -11.39 22.49 -11.53
C ARG A 182 -10.81 21.14 -11.95
N LYS A 183 -10.26 20.38 -11.00
CA LYS A 183 -9.69 19.05 -11.29
C LYS A 183 -10.74 18.05 -11.80
N ARG A 184 -11.96 18.15 -11.30
CA ARG A 184 -13.08 17.35 -11.81
C ARG A 184 -13.42 17.71 -13.26
N GLU A 185 -13.53 19.00 -13.57
CA GLU A 185 -13.79 19.46 -14.93
C GLU A 185 -12.70 18.98 -15.93
N GLU A 186 -11.43 19.06 -15.50
CA GLU A 186 -10.29 18.54 -16.28
C GLU A 186 -10.35 17.02 -16.48
N PHE A 187 -10.71 16.27 -15.44
CA PHE A 187 -10.88 14.82 -15.52
C PHE A 187 -12.01 14.43 -16.49
N ASP A 188 -13.17 15.08 -16.39
CA ASP A 188 -14.32 14.85 -17.25
C ASP A 188 -14.03 15.24 -18.71
N ALA A 189 -13.26 16.29 -18.92
CA ALA A 189 -12.81 16.70 -20.27
C ALA A 189 -11.89 15.64 -20.88
N ARG A 190 -10.90 15.14 -20.11
CA ARG A 190 -10.00 14.06 -20.57
C ARG A 190 -10.76 12.76 -20.88
N ARG A 191 -11.77 12.42 -20.06
CA ARG A 191 -12.61 11.22 -20.27
C ARG A 191 -13.43 11.32 -21.54
N ARG A 192 -14.01 12.49 -21.84
CA ARG A 192 -14.77 12.72 -23.09
C ARG A 192 -13.90 12.55 -24.34
N HIS A 193 -12.66 13.05 -24.32
CA HIS A 193 -11.72 12.87 -25.44
C HIS A 193 -11.30 11.43 -25.67
N ARG A 194 -11.28 10.57 -24.63
CA ARG A 194 -10.98 9.15 -24.79
C ARG A 194 -12.15 8.31 -25.31
N SER A 195 -13.38 8.81 -25.19
CA SER A 195 -14.61 8.12 -25.57
C SER A 195 -15.01 8.34 -27.02
N VAL A 196 -14.31 9.20 -27.76
CA VAL A 196 -14.58 9.38 -29.20
C VAL A 196 -13.98 8.19 -29.94
N PRO A 197 -14.80 7.33 -30.61
CA PRO A 197 -14.28 6.30 -31.50
C PRO A 197 -13.39 6.94 -32.55
N ARG A 198 -12.17 6.44 -32.74
CA ARG A 198 -11.42 6.70 -33.94
C ARG A 198 -12.18 5.98 -35.04
N ASP A 199 -13.00 6.73 -35.80
CA ASP A 199 -13.59 6.22 -37.02
C ASP A 199 -12.43 5.77 -37.91
N GLY A 200 -12.38 4.44 -38.12
CA GLY A 200 -11.37 3.82 -38.96
C GLY A 200 -11.56 4.27 -40.42
N HIS A 201 -10.49 4.71 -40.99
CA HIS A 201 -10.31 4.70 -42.42
C HIS A 201 -9.41 3.52 -42.80
#